data_58b1144feeb3474320105af37a050157
#
_entry.id   58b1144feeb3474320105af37a050157
#
_cell.length_a   1.000
_cell.length_b   1.000
_cell.length_c   1.000
_cell.angle_alpha   90.00
_cell.angle_beta   90.00
_cell.angle_gamma   90.00
#
_symmetry.space_group_name_H-M   'P 1'
#
loop_
_entity.id
_entity.type
_entity.pdbx_description
1 polymer ?
#
loop_
_entity_poly.entity_id
_entity_poly.type
_entity_poly.pdbx_seq_one_letter_code
_entity_poly.pdbx_strand_id
1 'polypeptide(L)'
;MRVVKSFVREDYEEKRFADTNRELKEAGLRALKIVIATMPVMMFAMNVTTLAVVWFGGNLIIGGRMAVGDLTAFTTYIVQILMSLMMLSMVFLQSSRAMASIRRIDEVLDEPIDLSDENASQKDRKVEKGRVEFKDVSFSYREGGEPVLSHISLTAEPGETIGILGATGSGKTSLVQLIPRLYDVTEGSVRVDGIDVREYSLKNLRDGVGMVLQKNVLFSGTIEENLRWGDETATEEEVRRAAVYAQADSFVNSFAEGYKTEMGQGGVNVSGGQKQRLCIARALLKKPKILILDDSTSAVDTATEAAIRTAFPAVKSR
;
A
#
# COMPACT_ATOMS: atom_id res chain seq x y z
N MET A 1 18.15 8.89 -13.90
CA MET A 1 19.19 8.98 -14.96
C MET A 1 18.82 9.89 -16.13
N ARG A 2 17.65 9.70 -16.83
CA ARG A 2 17.31 10.53 -18.01
C ARG A 2 17.24 12.02 -17.69
N VAL A 3 16.61 12.41 -16.58
CA VAL A 3 16.49 13.82 -16.14
C VAL A 3 17.87 14.43 -15.85
N VAL A 4 18.75 13.72 -15.13
CA VAL A 4 20.10 14.18 -14.81
C VAL A 4 20.87 14.49 -16.09
N LYS A 5 20.78 13.59 -17.08
CA LYS A 5 21.44 13.79 -18.37
C LYS A 5 20.82 14.91 -19.21
N SER A 6 19.48 15.03 -19.21
CA SER A 6 18.80 16.09 -19.96
C SER A 6 19.09 17.51 -19.42
N PHE A 7 19.43 17.63 -18.14
CA PHE A 7 19.80 18.90 -17.51
C PHE A 7 21.31 19.07 -17.31
N VAL A 8 22.16 18.14 -17.84
CA VAL A 8 23.62 18.16 -17.70
C VAL A 8 24.05 18.35 -16.24
N ARG A 9 23.47 17.55 -15.33
CA ARG A 9 23.70 17.65 -13.89
C ARG A 9 24.47 16.46 -13.33
N GLU A 10 25.23 15.74 -14.15
CA GLU A 10 26.03 14.58 -13.74
C GLU A 10 27.02 14.97 -12.64
N ASP A 11 27.82 16.03 -12.84
CA ASP A 11 28.82 16.44 -11.86
C ASP A 11 28.22 16.84 -10.50
N TYR A 12 27.03 17.48 -10.54
CA TYR A 12 26.31 17.84 -9.32
C TYR A 12 25.84 16.61 -8.55
N GLU A 13 25.23 15.66 -9.24
CA GLU A 13 24.72 14.42 -8.61
C GLU A 13 25.89 13.51 -8.17
N GLU A 14 26.98 13.46 -8.90
CA GLU A 14 28.19 12.73 -8.51
C GLU A 14 28.80 13.31 -7.22
N LYS A 15 28.93 14.63 -7.12
CA LYS A 15 29.39 15.29 -5.89
C LYS A 15 28.46 15.02 -4.72
N ARG A 16 27.15 15.17 -4.91
CA ARG A 16 26.14 14.88 -3.89
C ARG A 16 26.21 13.44 -3.40
N PHE A 17 26.35 12.50 -4.34
CA PHE A 17 26.52 11.08 -4.02
C PHE A 17 27.82 10.85 -3.23
N ALA A 18 28.94 11.44 -3.66
CA ALA A 18 30.22 11.30 -2.99
C ALA A 18 30.16 11.84 -1.54
N ASP A 19 29.51 12.99 -1.32
CA ASP A 19 29.35 13.57 0.00
C ASP A 19 28.48 12.67 0.92
N THR A 20 27.33 12.22 0.45
CA THR A 20 26.45 11.31 1.20
C THR A 20 27.13 9.96 1.49
N ASN A 21 27.86 9.42 0.50
CA ASN A 21 28.62 8.17 0.66
C ASN A 21 29.76 8.31 1.69
N ARG A 22 30.42 9.50 1.73
CA ARG A 22 31.43 9.80 2.73
C ARG A 22 30.83 9.81 4.15
N GLU A 23 29.69 10.49 4.34
CA GLU A 23 28.99 10.52 5.62
C GLU A 23 28.57 9.10 6.09
N LEU A 24 28.02 8.30 5.18
CA LEU A 24 27.66 6.92 5.45
C LEU A 24 28.88 6.07 5.85
N LYS A 25 29.99 6.22 5.10
CA LYS A 25 31.27 5.55 5.39
C LYS A 25 31.79 5.95 6.77
N GLU A 26 31.79 7.23 7.11
CA GLU A 26 32.28 7.70 8.42
C GLU A 26 31.41 7.20 9.58
N ALA A 27 30.07 7.22 9.40
CA ALA A 27 29.15 6.67 10.40
C ALA A 27 29.36 5.15 10.57
N GLY A 28 29.48 4.41 9.46
CA GLY A 28 29.76 2.98 9.44
C GLY A 28 31.11 2.65 10.10
N LEU A 29 32.18 3.41 9.80
CA LEU A 29 33.48 3.20 10.39
C LEU A 29 33.50 3.49 11.89
N ARG A 30 32.77 4.51 12.38
CA ARG A 30 32.63 4.78 13.83
C ARG A 30 32.00 3.61 14.57
N ALA A 31 30.89 3.08 14.05
CA ALA A 31 30.24 1.91 14.65
C ALA A 31 31.12 0.66 14.58
N LEU A 32 31.77 0.43 13.44
CA LEU A 32 32.61 -0.75 13.20
C LEU A 32 33.88 -0.73 14.08
N LYS A 33 34.52 0.43 14.31
CA LYS A 33 35.68 0.57 15.20
C LYS A 33 35.40 0.09 16.60
N ILE A 34 34.22 0.38 17.14
CA ILE A 34 33.80 -0.08 18.47
C ILE A 34 33.73 -1.62 18.49
N VAL A 35 33.06 -2.21 17.51
CA VAL A 35 32.89 -3.67 17.40
C VAL A 35 34.24 -4.38 17.20
N ILE A 36 35.08 -3.87 16.30
CA ILE A 36 36.41 -4.45 16.03
C ILE A 36 37.32 -4.35 17.25
N ALA A 37 37.27 -3.26 18.02
CA ALA A 37 38.09 -3.11 19.22
C ALA A 37 37.61 -4.01 20.38
N THR A 38 36.31 -4.28 20.46
CA THR A 38 35.73 -5.08 21.54
C THR A 38 36.21 -6.54 21.50
N MET A 39 36.30 -7.15 20.32
CA MET A 39 36.72 -8.54 20.18
C MET A 39 38.13 -8.83 20.69
N PRO A 40 39.19 -8.10 20.27
CA PRO A 40 40.55 -8.30 20.80
C PRO A 40 40.64 -8.03 22.31
N VAL A 41 39.92 -7.02 22.82
CA VAL A 41 39.94 -6.73 24.26
C VAL A 41 39.32 -7.87 25.06
N MET A 42 38.20 -8.43 24.59
CA MET A 42 37.60 -9.62 25.24
C MET A 42 38.50 -10.86 25.16
N MET A 43 39.11 -11.11 24.00
CA MET A 43 40.09 -12.22 23.86
C MET A 43 41.28 -12.03 24.78
N PHE A 44 41.81 -10.85 24.87
CA PHE A 44 42.91 -10.54 25.79
C PHE A 44 42.49 -10.78 27.25
N ALA A 45 41.37 -10.28 27.69
CA ALA A 45 40.84 -10.53 29.02
C ALA A 45 40.65 -12.02 29.32
N MET A 46 40.10 -12.78 28.35
CA MET A 46 39.91 -14.21 28.46
C MET A 46 41.26 -14.96 28.62
N ASN A 47 42.26 -14.64 27.81
CA ASN A 47 43.57 -15.27 27.87
C ASN A 47 44.31 -14.93 29.17
N VAL A 48 44.26 -13.68 29.62
CA VAL A 48 44.85 -13.27 30.91
C VAL A 48 44.20 -14.02 32.08
N THR A 49 42.87 -14.11 32.08
CA THR A 49 42.11 -14.83 33.13
C THR A 49 42.50 -16.33 33.11
N THR A 50 42.56 -16.95 31.94
CA THR A 50 42.95 -18.36 31.81
C THR A 50 44.38 -18.60 32.29
N LEU A 51 45.34 -17.74 31.94
CA LEU A 51 46.72 -17.81 32.44
C LEU A 51 46.80 -17.68 33.96
N ALA A 52 46.07 -16.74 34.55
CA ALA A 52 46.00 -16.56 35.97
C ALA A 52 45.45 -17.81 36.69
N VAL A 53 44.36 -18.38 36.18
CA VAL A 53 43.77 -19.61 36.71
C VAL A 53 44.72 -20.80 36.62
N VAL A 54 45.38 -20.99 35.50
CA VAL A 54 46.38 -22.05 35.35
C VAL A 54 47.57 -21.86 36.30
N TRP A 55 48.03 -20.61 36.44
CA TRP A 55 49.14 -20.30 37.36
C TRP A 55 48.78 -20.57 38.83
N PHE A 56 47.64 -20.03 39.28
CA PHE A 56 47.24 -20.22 40.70
C PHE A 56 46.78 -21.65 40.97
N GLY A 57 46.03 -22.28 40.02
CA GLY A 57 45.60 -23.65 40.15
C GLY A 57 46.77 -24.65 40.11
N GLY A 58 47.78 -24.43 39.24
CA GLY A 58 48.99 -25.20 39.21
C GLY A 58 49.75 -25.19 40.51
N ASN A 59 49.87 -24.03 41.15
CA ASN A 59 50.49 -23.94 42.47
C ASN A 59 49.70 -24.69 43.58
N LEU A 60 48.35 -24.68 43.51
CA LEU A 60 47.52 -25.45 44.43
C LEU A 60 47.64 -26.97 44.21
N ILE A 61 47.85 -27.45 42.97
CA ILE A 61 48.09 -28.85 42.64
C ILE A 61 49.44 -29.30 43.17
N ILE A 62 50.51 -28.49 42.98
CA ILE A 62 51.84 -28.78 43.52
C ILE A 62 51.79 -28.87 45.03
N GLY A 63 50.98 -28.03 45.68
CA GLY A 63 50.77 -28.06 47.14
C GLY A 63 49.82 -29.16 47.63
N GLY A 64 49.34 -30.04 46.78
CA GLY A 64 48.44 -31.17 47.12
C GLY A 64 47.03 -30.76 47.56
N ARG A 65 46.61 -29.53 47.27
CA ARG A 65 45.29 -28.95 47.66
C ARG A 65 44.24 -28.97 46.60
N MET A 66 44.58 -29.40 45.39
CA MET A 66 43.66 -29.42 44.24
C MET A 66 44.01 -30.58 43.30
N ALA A 67 43.01 -31.26 42.72
CA ALA A 67 43.24 -32.28 41.70
C ALA A 67 43.39 -31.64 40.32
N VAL A 68 44.12 -32.31 39.40
CA VAL A 68 44.28 -31.83 38.02
C VAL A 68 42.95 -31.74 37.27
N GLY A 69 42.02 -32.66 37.59
CA GLY A 69 40.66 -32.63 37.03
C GLY A 69 39.87 -31.38 37.42
N ASP A 70 40.05 -30.91 38.64
CA ASP A 70 39.36 -29.68 39.12
C ASP A 70 39.85 -28.44 38.37
N LEU A 71 41.16 -28.33 38.11
CA LEU A 71 41.72 -27.22 37.32
C LEU A 71 41.18 -27.23 35.90
N THR A 72 41.07 -28.39 35.28
CA THR A 72 40.51 -28.54 33.93
C THR A 72 39.03 -28.14 33.89
N ALA A 73 38.23 -28.59 34.84
CA ALA A 73 36.83 -28.22 34.99
C ALA A 73 36.67 -26.70 35.20
N PHE A 74 37.51 -26.12 36.08
CA PHE A 74 37.46 -24.67 36.37
C PHE A 74 37.80 -23.82 35.16
N THR A 75 38.82 -24.22 34.38
CA THR A 75 39.20 -23.55 33.15
C THR A 75 38.07 -23.59 32.12
N THR A 76 37.40 -24.73 31.99
CA THR A 76 36.26 -24.92 31.07
C THR A 76 35.08 -24.02 31.47
N TYR A 77 34.77 -23.96 32.77
CA TYR A 77 33.67 -23.10 33.26
C TYR A 77 33.96 -21.62 33.05
N ILE A 78 35.18 -21.16 33.22
CA ILE A 78 35.57 -19.75 32.99
C ILE A 78 35.32 -19.38 31.50
N VAL A 79 35.80 -20.24 30.58
CA VAL A 79 35.57 -20.02 29.14
C VAL A 79 34.06 -19.98 28.83
N GLN A 80 33.29 -20.90 29.41
CA GLN A 80 31.84 -20.97 29.20
C GLN A 80 31.11 -19.74 29.74
N ILE A 81 31.50 -19.23 30.93
CA ILE A 81 30.93 -18.01 31.51
C ILE A 81 31.23 -16.79 30.63
N LEU A 82 32.47 -16.65 30.15
CA LEU A 82 32.85 -15.53 29.28
C LEU A 82 32.11 -15.55 27.95
N MET A 83 31.97 -16.75 27.34
CA MET A 83 31.17 -16.92 26.14
C MET A 83 29.70 -16.57 26.36
N SER A 84 29.11 -16.97 27.48
CA SER A 84 27.74 -16.64 27.85
C SER A 84 27.53 -15.14 28.03
N LEU A 85 28.48 -14.42 28.61
CA LEU A 85 28.46 -12.95 28.75
C LEU A 85 28.52 -12.26 27.37
N MET A 86 29.34 -12.76 26.44
CA MET A 86 29.39 -12.26 25.08
C MET A 86 28.05 -12.47 24.37
N MET A 87 27.44 -13.63 24.52
CA MET A 87 26.14 -13.95 23.94
C MET A 87 25.03 -13.05 24.48
N LEU A 88 25.04 -12.80 25.80
CA LEU A 88 24.10 -11.91 26.45
C LEU A 88 24.21 -10.47 25.92
N SER A 89 25.43 -9.97 25.68
CA SER A 89 25.67 -8.66 25.10
C SER A 89 25.10 -8.54 23.68
N MET A 90 25.22 -9.58 22.86
CA MET A 90 24.59 -9.63 21.52
C MET A 90 23.07 -9.63 21.59
N VAL A 91 22.47 -10.38 22.52
CA VAL A 91 21.02 -10.41 22.74
C VAL A 91 20.50 -9.03 23.12
N PHE A 92 21.18 -8.30 24.00
CA PHE A 92 20.81 -6.92 24.36
C PHE A 92 20.79 -5.98 23.15
N LEU A 93 21.80 -6.05 22.27
CA LEU A 93 21.87 -5.24 21.07
C LEU A 93 20.74 -5.57 20.09
N GLN A 94 20.43 -6.86 19.92
CA GLN A 94 19.34 -7.33 19.08
C GLN A 94 17.97 -6.93 19.64
N SER A 95 17.79 -7.04 20.95
CA SER A 95 16.54 -6.65 21.63
C SER A 95 16.20 -5.19 21.43
N SER A 96 17.19 -4.28 21.47
CA SER A 96 16.97 -2.86 21.20
C SER A 96 16.43 -2.60 19.79
N ARG A 97 16.92 -3.34 18.78
CA ARG A 97 16.42 -3.25 17.42
C ARG A 97 15.02 -3.85 17.28
N ALA A 98 14.79 -4.99 17.94
CA ALA A 98 13.47 -5.63 17.95
C ALA A 98 12.39 -4.72 18.56
N MET A 99 12.70 -4.05 19.69
CA MET A 99 11.77 -3.09 20.31
C MET A 99 11.40 -1.92 19.40
N ALA A 100 12.35 -1.40 18.61
CA ALA A 100 12.05 -0.36 17.63
C ALA A 100 11.12 -0.87 16.49
N SER A 101 11.30 -2.12 16.09
CA SER A 101 10.42 -2.75 15.08
C SER A 101 9.02 -3.04 15.63
N ILE A 102 8.92 -3.51 16.88
CA ILE A 102 7.65 -3.75 17.57
C ILE A 102 6.85 -2.45 17.64
N ARG A 103 7.45 -1.35 18.10
CA ARG A 103 6.75 -0.05 18.16
C ARG A 103 6.15 0.37 16.82
N ARG A 104 6.88 0.18 15.71
CA ARG A 104 6.36 0.52 14.37
C ARG A 104 5.22 -0.39 13.93
N ILE A 105 5.23 -1.64 14.38
CA ILE A 105 4.13 -2.57 14.12
C ILE A 105 2.91 -2.16 14.94
N ASP A 106 3.12 -1.86 16.24
CA ASP A 106 2.05 -1.43 17.13
C ASP A 106 1.41 -0.12 16.64
N GLU A 107 2.21 0.88 16.19
CA GLU A 107 1.69 2.12 15.59
C GLU A 107 0.73 1.85 14.43
N VAL A 108 0.96 0.80 13.63
CA VAL A 108 0.06 0.43 12.51
C VAL A 108 -1.15 -0.38 13.01
N LEU A 109 -0.96 -1.25 14.00
CA LEU A 109 -2.05 -2.08 14.53
C LEU A 109 -3.01 -1.29 15.42
N ASP A 110 -2.49 -0.28 16.11
CA ASP A 110 -3.27 0.60 17.00
C ASP A 110 -3.96 1.74 16.25
N GLU A 111 -3.69 1.90 14.94
CA GLU A 111 -4.35 2.92 14.13
C GLU A 111 -5.86 2.65 14.07
N PRO A 112 -6.70 3.58 14.53
CA PRO A 112 -8.14 3.39 14.55
C PRO A 112 -8.69 3.27 13.13
N ILE A 113 -9.65 2.38 12.96
CA ILE A 113 -10.37 2.23 11.69
C ILE A 113 -11.41 3.35 11.58
N ASP A 114 -11.15 4.34 10.76
CA ASP A 114 -12.01 5.52 10.58
C ASP A 114 -13.39 5.16 10.03
N LEU A 115 -13.48 4.15 9.17
CA LEU A 115 -14.70 3.75 8.49
C LEU A 115 -15.11 2.35 8.92
N SER A 116 -16.07 2.27 9.82
CA SER A 116 -16.70 1.02 10.25
C SER A 116 -18.19 1.00 9.86
N ASP A 117 -18.69 -0.18 9.58
CA ASP A 117 -20.12 -0.43 9.37
C ASP A 117 -20.76 -1.21 10.52
N GLU A 118 -20.09 -1.32 11.66
CA GLU A 118 -20.58 -2.05 12.83
C GLU A 118 -21.93 -1.50 13.32
N ASN A 119 -22.12 -0.20 13.26
CA ASN A 119 -23.34 0.50 13.67
C ASN A 119 -24.34 0.75 12.53
N ALA A 120 -24.09 0.22 11.34
CA ALA A 120 -24.98 0.41 10.20
C ALA A 120 -26.35 -0.26 10.45
N SER A 121 -27.44 0.49 10.30
CA SER A 121 -28.81 0.03 10.58
C SER A 121 -29.42 -0.81 9.45
N GLN A 122 -28.89 -0.66 8.22
CA GLN A 122 -29.41 -1.25 6.98
C GLN A 122 -28.35 -2.17 6.31
N LYS A 123 -27.65 -2.98 7.09
CA LYS A 123 -26.51 -3.81 6.61
C LYS A 123 -26.84 -4.72 5.45
N ASP A 124 -28.05 -5.28 5.44
CA ASP A 124 -28.48 -6.26 4.44
C ASP A 124 -29.03 -5.62 3.16
N ARG A 125 -29.26 -4.30 3.19
CA ARG A 125 -29.76 -3.58 2.00
C ARG A 125 -28.68 -3.49 0.92
N LYS A 126 -29.12 -3.69 -0.32
CA LYS A 126 -28.28 -3.54 -1.51
C LYS A 126 -28.75 -2.30 -2.29
N VAL A 127 -27.85 -1.71 -3.07
CA VAL A 127 -28.19 -0.65 -3.99
C VAL A 127 -29.02 -1.22 -5.15
N GLU A 128 -30.24 -0.76 -5.30
CA GLU A 128 -31.19 -1.31 -6.27
C GLU A 128 -31.35 -0.43 -7.52
N LYS A 129 -31.58 0.87 -7.32
CA LYS A 129 -31.90 1.84 -8.37
C LYS A 129 -30.72 2.73 -8.75
N GLY A 130 -29.88 3.07 -7.76
CA GLY A 130 -28.72 3.95 -7.94
C GLY A 130 -29.06 5.44 -7.95
N ARG A 131 -30.13 5.86 -7.24
CA ARG A 131 -30.41 7.27 -6.98
C ARG A 131 -29.40 7.80 -5.96
N VAL A 132 -28.72 8.91 -6.27
CA VAL A 132 -27.77 9.55 -5.37
C VAL A 132 -28.26 10.93 -4.96
N GLU A 133 -28.18 11.26 -3.68
CA GLU A 133 -28.62 12.55 -3.16
C GLU A 133 -27.59 13.08 -2.14
N PHE A 134 -27.11 14.30 -2.36
CA PHE A 134 -26.32 15.07 -1.41
C PHE A 134 -27.24 16.10 -0.76
N LYS A 135 -27.27 16.12 0.58
CA LYS A 135 -28.07 17.06 1.38
C LYS A 135 -27.15 17.91 2.24
N ASP A 136 -26.94 19.12 1.84
CA ASP A 136 -26.16 20.16 2.56
C ASP A 136 -24.81 19.62 3.04
N VAL A 137 -24.06 18.99 2.11
CA VAL A 137 -22.82 18.26 2.42
C VAL A 137 -21.64 19.20 2.50
N SER A 138 -20.97 19.19 3.64
CA SER A 138 -19.64 19.77 3.84
C SER A 138 -18.63 18.65 4.17
N PHE A 139 -17.39 18.79 3.66
CA PHE A 139 -16.36 17.79 3.84
C PHE A 139 -14.98 18.41 4.01
N SER A 140 -14.25 17.92 5.00
CA SER A 140 -12.84 18.22 5.26
C SER A 140 -12.07 16.91 5.48
N TYR A 141 -10.82 16.81 4.98
CA TYR A 141 -9.97 15.63 5.18
C TYR A 141 -9.40 15.51 6.60
N ARG A 142 -9.44 16.60 7.38
CA ARG A 142 -8.96 16.63 8.77
C ARG A 142 -9.99 17.33 9.63
N GLU A 143 -10.18 16.88 10.85
CA GLU A 143 -11.00 17.58 11.84
C GLU A 143 -10.48 19.01 12.04
N GLY A 144 -11.37 19.99 11.95
CA GLY A 144 -11.02 21.42 12.07
C GLY A 144 -10.22 21.99 10.90
N GLY A 145 -10.00 21.24 9.83
CA GLY A 145 -9.36 21.72 8.59
C GLY A 145 -10.30 22.58 7.74
N GLU A 146 -9.73 23.30 6.77
CA GLU A 146 -10.52 24.03 5.79
C GLU A 146 -11.39 23.06 4.99
N PRO A 147 -12.70 23.38 4.79
CA PRO A 147 -13.61 22.53 4.04
C PRO A 147 -13.22 22.49 2.56
N VAL A 148 -13.08 21.29 2.02
CA VAL A 148 -12.86 21.03 0.59
C VAL A 148 -14.19 21.14 -0.17
N LEU A 149 -15.28 20.77 0.49
CA LEU A 149 -16.65 20.91 0.00
C LEU A 149 -17.46 21.63 1.05
N SER A 150 -18.32 22.58 0.63
CA SER A 150 -19.17 23.39 1.53
C SER A 150 -20.60 23.47 0.99
N HIS A 151 -21.56 23.01 1.81
CA HIS A 151 -22.99 23.13 1.56
C HIS A 151 -23.43 22.60 0.18
N ILE A 152 -22.92 21.46 -0.25
CA ILE A 152 -23.26 20.87 -1.55
C ILE A 152 -24.60 20.14 -1.45
N SER A 153 -25.54 20.53 -2.32
CA SER A 153 -26.80 19.83 -2.49
C SER A 153 -27.03 19.52 -3.96
N LEU A 154 -27.19 18.25 -4.28
CA LEU A 154 -27.45 17.76 -5.63
C LEU A 154 -28.19 16.43 -5.59
N THR A 155 -28.95 16.13 -6.64
CA THR A 155 -29.60 14.83 -6.83
C THR A 155 -29.28 14.31 -8.21
N ALA A 156 -28.94 13.03 -8.31
CA ALA A 156 -28.83 12.29 -9.54
C ALA A 156 -29.89 11.18 -9.55
N GLU A 157 -30.80 11.24 -10.51
CA GLU A 157 -31.85 10.24 -10.64
C GLU A 157 -31.31 8.93 -11.31
N PRO A 158 -31.96 7.77 -11.09
CA PRO A 158 -31.56 6.53 -11.71
C PRO A 158 -31.47 6.67 -13.24
N GLY A 159 -30.31 6.29 -13.79
CA GLY A 159 -30.09 6.38 -15.23
C GLY A 159 -29.68 7.75 -15.75
N GLU A 160 -29.67 8.78 -14.93
CA GLU A 160 -29.17 10.11 -15.28
C GLU A 160 -27.64 10.11 -15.41
N THR A 161 -27.12 11.00 -16.26
CA THR A 161 -25.69 11.26 -16.39
C THR A 161 -25.38 12.66 -15.93
N ILE A 162 -24.64 12.80 -14.85
CA ILE A 162 -24.24 14.10 -14.26
C ILE A 162 -22.79 14.41 -14.65
N GLY A 163 -22.57 15.56 -15.27
CA GLY A 163 -21.24 16.09 -15.55
C GLY A 163 -20.80 17.07 -14.46
N ILE A 164 -19.67 16.76 -13.78
CA ILE A 164 -19.10 17.62 -12.75
C ILE A 164 -17.91 18.36 -13.32
N LEU A 165 -18.03 19.68 -13.50
CA LEU A 165 -17.00 20.55 -14.09
C LEU A 165 -16.40 21.46 -13.01
N GLY A 166 -15.13 21.76 -13.14
CA GLY A 166 -14.43 22.68 -12.24
C GLY A 166 -12.90 22.63 -12.42
N ALA A 167 -12.22 23.62 -11.90
CA ALA A 167 -10.76 23.72 -11.93
C ALA A 167 -10.09 22.58 -11.18
N THR A 168 -8.78 22.37 -11.42
CA THR A 168 -7.97 21.45 -10.61
C THR A 168 -8.00 21.90 -9.15
N GLY A 169 -8.20 20.98 -8.23
CA GLY A 169 -8.30 21.27 -6.79
C GLY A 169 -9.69 21.73 -6.31
N SER A 170 -10.72 21.81 -7.18
CA SER A 170 -12.08 22.23 -6.78
C SER A 170 -12.90 21.17 -6.03
N GLY A 171 -12.32 20.06 -5.60
CA GLY A 171 -12.99 19.04 -4.80
C GLY A 171 -13.81 18.00 -5.59
N LYS A 172 -13.72 17.93 -6.94
CA LYS A 172 -14.48 16.97 -7.76
C LYS A 172 -14.25 15.52 -7.34
N THR A 173 -13.01 15.13 -7.22
CA THR A 173 -12.62 13.78 -6.75
C THR A 173 -13.15 13.52 -5.33
N SER A 174 -13.03 14.49 -4.43
CA SER A 174 -13.54 14.37 -3.06
C SER A 174 -15.05 14.15 -3.05
N LEU A 175 -15.80 14.89 -3.88
CA LEU A 175 -17.25 14.76 -3.98
C LEU A 175 -17.66 13.34 -4.38
N VAL A 176 -17.07 12.78 -5.45
CA VAL A 176 -17.46 11.46 -5.96
C VAL A 176 -17.00 10.33 -5.03
N GLN A 177 -15.92 10.52 -4.25
CA GLN A 177 -15.43 9.56 -3.27
C GLN A 177 -16.35 9.38 -2.05
N LEU A 178 -17.22 10.35 -1.77
CA LEU A 178 -18.22 10.24 -0.69
C LEU A 178 -19.35 9.26 -1.04
N ILE A 179 -19.63 9.01 -2.33
CA ILE A 179 -20.69 8.09 -2.76
C ILE A 179 -20.41 6.63 -2.35
N PRO A 180 -19.20 6.04 -2.66
CA PRO A 180 -18.84 4.72 -2.18
C PRO A 180 -18.36 4.72 -0.71
N ARG A 181 -18.56 5.83 0.00
CA ARG A 181 -18.10 6.02 1.38
C ARG A 181 -16.63 5.64 1.53
N LEU A 182 -15.74 6.31 0.75
CA LEU A 182 -14.29 6.25 0.99
C LEU A 182 -13.89 7.22 2.10
N TYR A 183 -14.75 8.19 2.39
CA TYR A 183 -14.70 9.11 3.51
C TYR A 183 -16.12 9.36 4.00
N ASP A 184 -16.27 9.70 5.27
CA ASP A 184 -17.54 10.20 5.82
C ASP A 184 -17.62 11.73 5.68
N VAL A 185 -18.82 12.26 5.53
CA VAL A 185 -19.05 13.71 5.46
C VAL A 185 -18.82 14.36 6.83
N THR A 186 -18.33 15.61 6.84
CA THR A 186 -18.20 16.39 8.07
C THR A 186 -19.57 16.89 8.53
N GLU A 187 -20.39 17.37 7.58
CA GLU A 187 -21.76 17.83 7.83
C GLU A 187 -22.68 17.39 6.69
N GLY A 188 -23.95 17.30 6.99
CA GLY A 188 -24.95 16.86 6.03
C GLY A 188 -25.02 15.34 5.85
N SER A 189 -25.54 14.90 4.71
CA SER A 189 -25.66 13.47 4.41
C SER A 189 -25.58 13.17 2.92
N VAL A 190 -24.93 12.05 2.57
CA VAL A 190 -24.99 11.44 1.24
C VAL A 190 -25.91 10.24 1.32
N ARG A 191 -26.87 10.16 0.41
CA ARG A 191 -27.84 9.07 0.38
C ARG A 191 -27.82 8.34 -0.95
N VAL A 192 -27.95 7.04 -0.88
CA VAL A 192 -28.12 6.16 -2.03
C VAL A 192 -29.46 5.44 -1.86
N ASP A 193 -30.34 5.53 -2.88
CA ASP A 193 -31.70 4.98 -2.85
C ASP A 193 -32.51 5.46 -1.62
N GLY A 194 -32.24 6.69 -1.14
CA GLY A 194 -32.90 7.29 0.02
C GLY A 194 -32.31 6.93 1.38
N ILE A 195 -31.37 5.99 1.44
CA ILE A 195 -30.70 5.52 2.66
C ILE A 195 -29.34 6.22 2.76
N ASP A 196 -28.97 6.73 3.93
CA ASP A 196 -27.64 7.32 4.18
C ASP A 196 -26.54 6.27 3.94
N VAL A 197 -25.48 6.66 3.27
CA VAL A 197 -24.36 5.74 2.97
C VAL A 197 -23.73 5.12 4.23
N ARG A 198 -23.86 5.77 5.39
CA ARG A 198 -23.39 5.30 6.69
C ARG A 198 -24.25 4.16 7.27
N GLU A 199 -25.48 4.00 6.78
CA GLU A 199 -26.41 2.96 7.23
C GLU A 199 -26.27 1.65 6.43
N TYR A 200 -25.60 1.66 5.29
CA TYR A 200 -25.25 0.47 4.53
C TYR A 200 -24.07 -0.28 5.16
N SER A 201 -23.98 -1.60 4.94
CA SER A 201 -22.66 -2.23 5.02
C SER A 201 -21.77 -1.71 3.89
N LEU A 202 -20.48 -1.48 4.18
CA LEU A 202 -19.51 -1.00 3.18
C LEU A 202 -19.49 -1.92 1.95
N LYS A 203 -19.63 -3.23 2.18
CA LYS A 203 -19.67 -4.22 1.09
C LYS A 203 -20.87 -3.98 0.18
N ASN A 204 -22.08 -3.95 0.70
CA ASN A 204 -23.31 -3.83 -0.10
C ASN A 204 -23.40 -2.48 -0.83
N LEU A 205 -22.95 -1.39 -0.21
CA LEU A 205 -22.86 -0.09 -0.84
C LEU A 205 -21.86 -0.13 -2.02
N ARG A 206 -20.66 -0.58 -1.75
CA ARG A 206 -19.58 -0.61 -2.75
C ARG A 206 -19.82 -1.61 -3.87
N ASP A 207 -20.54 -2.70 -3.59
CA ASP A 207 -20.95 -3.66 -4.64
C ASP A 207 -21.86 -3.00 -5.67
N GLY A 208 -22.71 -2.05 -5.26
CA GLY A 208 -23.58 -1.28 -6.16
C GLY A 208 -22.88 -0.15 -6.92
N VAL A 209 -21.66 0.21 -6.54
CA VAL A 209 -20.90 1.33 -7.13
C VAL A 209 -19.69 0.83 -7.89
N GLY A 210 -19.58 1.18 -9.16
CA GLY A 210 -18.37 1.02 -9.97
C GLY A 210 -17.63 2.36 -10.04
N MET A 211 -16.35 2.37 -9.71
CA MET A 211 -15.55 3.59 -9.74
C MET A 211 -14.27 3.39 -10.53
N VAL A 212 -14.04 4.28 -11.49
CA VAL A 212 -12.77 4.41 -12.20
C VAL A 212 -12.06 5.64 -11.67
N LEU A 213 -10.93 5.42 -11.01
CA LEU A 213 -10.16 6.48 -10.36
C LEU A 213 -9.32 7.26 -11.39
N GLN A 214 -8.98 8.49 -11.08
CA GLN A 214 -8.07 9.32 -11.87
C GLN A 214 -6.73 8.61 -12.12
N LYS A 215 -6.15 7.97 -11.08
CA LYS A 215 -4.95 7.16 -11.21
C LYS A 215 -5.33 5.71 -11.51
N ASN A 216 -5.26 5.35 -12.78
CA ASN A 216 -5.55 3.99 -13.25
C ASN A 216 -4.47 3.01 -12.80
N VAL A 217 -4.85 2.02 -11.99
CA VAL A 217 -3.94 0.99 -11.46
C VAL A 217 -4.35 -0.37 -12.00
N LEU A 218 -3.38 -1.07 -12.61
CA LEU A 218 -3.47 -2.47 -12.94
C LEU A 218 -2.55 -3.27 -12.02
N PHE A 219 -2.98 -4.46 -11.66
CA PHE A 219 -2.21 -5.38 -10.82
C PHE A 219 -1.34 -6.29 -11.70
N SER A 220 -0.31 -6.88 -11.10
CA SER A 220 0.45 -7.96 -11.74
C SER A 220 -0.46 -9.16 -11.97
N GLY A 221 -0.28 -9.85 -13.10
CA GLY A 221 -1.13 -10.93 -13.54
C GLY A 221 -1.68 -10.68 -14.95
N THR A 222 -2.56 -11.50 -15.45
CA THR A 222 -3.08 -11.38 -16.81
C THR A 222 -4.08 -10.23 -16.98
N ILE A 223 -4.35 -9.83 -18.22
CA ILE A 223 -5.42 -8.87 -18.53
C ILE A 223 -6.77 -9.41 -18.03
N GLU A 224 -7.05 -10.67 -18.26
CA GLU A 224 -8.29 -11.31 -17.82
C GLU A 224 -8.46 -11.25 -16.29
N GLU A 225 -7.44 -11.61 -15.52
CA GLU A 225 -7.44 -11.51 -14.06
C GLU A 225 -7.68 -10.07 -13.60
N ASN A 226 -7.05 -9.10 -14.25
CA ASN A 226 -7.30 -7.69 -13.99
C ASN A 226 -8.73 -7.27 -14.24
N LEU A 227 -9.39 -7.76 -15.24
CA LEU A 227 -10.81 -7.48 -15.53
C LEU A 227 -11.73 -8.17 -14.52
N ARG A 228 -11.44 -9.41 -14.13
CA ARG A 228 -12.20 -10.21 -13.16
C ARG A 228 -12.22 -9.62 -11.73
N TRP A 229 -11.37 -8.65 -11.44
CA TRP A 229 -11.54 -7.85 -10.21
C TRP A 229 -12.89 -7.12 -10.13
N GLY A 230 -13.57 -6.94 -11.27
CA GLY A 230 -14.95 -6.42 -11.30
C GLY A 230 -15.99 -7.48 -10.92
N ASP A 231 -15.78 -8.72 -11.35
CA ASP A 231 -16.61 -9.88 -11.04
C ASP A 231 -15.79 -11.16 -11.29
N GLU A 232 -15.38 -11.83 -10.22
CA GLU A 232 -14.58 -13.07 -10.29
C GLU A 232 -15.35 -14.23 -10.96
N THR A 233 -16.69 -14.21 -10.88
CA THR A 233 -17.56 -15.27 -11.38
C THR A 233 -17.99 -15.06 -12.84
N ALA A 234 -17.64 -13.91 -13.44
CA ALA A 234 -18.02 -13.57 -14.80
C ALA A 234 -17.52 -14.62 -15.81
N THR A 235 -18.35 -14.90 -16.80
CA THR A 235 -17.97 -15.78 -17.93
C THR A 235 -16.96 -15.07 -18.84
N GLU A 236 -16.21 -15.83 -19.65
CA GLU A 236 -15.30 -15.26 -20.66
C GLU A 236 -16.02 -14.31 -21.62
N GLU A 237 -17.27 -14.65 -22.00
CA GLU A 237 -18.10 -13.82 -22.85
C GLU A 237 -18.45 -12.48 -22.20
N GLU A 238 -18.74 -12.47 -20.89
CA GLU A 238 -19.02 -11.25 -20.12
C GLU A 238 -17.77 -10.37 -20.00
N VAL A 239 -16.61 -10.98 -19.72
CA VAL A 239 -15.32 -10.29 -19.70
C VAL A 239 -15.04 -9.62 -21.05
N ARG A 240 -15.19 -10.36 -22.13
CA ARG A 240 -14.99 -9.85 -23.48
C ARG A 240 -15.98 -8.74 -23.83
N ARG A 241 -17.25 -8.90 -23.48
CA ARG A 241 -18.28 -7.88 -23.71
C ARG A 241 -17.98 -6.59 -22.96
N ALA A 242 -17.54 -6.65 -21.70
CA ALA A 242 -17.12 -5.49 -20.94
C ALA A 242 -15.91 -4.79 -21.59
N ALA A 243 -14.95 -5.55 -22.11
CA ALA A 243 -13.82 -5.03 -22.86
C ALA A 243 -14.24 -4.35 -24.18
N VAL A 244 -15.21 -4.91 -24.89
CA VAL A 244 -15.78 -4.30 -26.11
C VAL A 244 -16.44 -2.96 -25.77
N TYR A 245 -17.26 -2.89 -24.74
CA TYR A 245 -17.90 -1.65 -24.32
C TYR A 245 -16.89 -0.56 -23.90
N ALA A 246 -15.78 -0.96 -23.27
CA ALA A 246 -14.69 -0.07 -22.93
C ALA A 246 -13.71 0.22 -24.08
N GLN A 247 -13.99 -0.23 -25.29
CA GLN A 247 -13.10 -0.13 -26.47
C GLN A 247 -11.71 -0.74 -26.21
N ALA A 248 -11.64 -1.80 -25.39
CA ALA A 248 -10.41 -2.47 -25.03
C ALA A 248 -10.15 -3.75 -25.85
N ASP A 249 -11.18 -4.45 -26.30
CA ASP A 249 -11.08 -5.76 -26.96
C ASP A 249 -10.15 -5.76 -28.18
N SER A 250 -10.19 -4.69 -28.99
CA SER A 250 -9.40 -4.59 -30.21
C SER A 250 -7.89 -4.60 -29.94
N PHE A 251 -7.42 -3.80 -28.98
CA PHE A 251 -6.00 -3.79 -28.66
C PHE A 251 -5.58 -5.01 -27.81
N VAL A 252 -6.46 -5.54 -26.97
CA VAL A 252 -6.18 -6.77 -26.21
C VAL A 252 -5.92 -7.92 -27.19
N ASN A 253 -6.77 -8.09 -28.22
CA ASN A 253 -6.58 -9.12 -29.24
C ASN A 253 -5.37 -8.87 -30.16
N SER A 254 -4.75 -7.68 -30.12
CA SER A 254 -3.50 -7.42 -30.85
C SER A 254 -2.25 -7.94 -30.13
N PHE A 255 -2.34 -8.27 -28.86
CA PHE A 255 -1.26 -8.95 -28.14
C PHE A 255 -1.17 -10.43 -28.54
N ALA A 256 0.03 -11.00 -28.50
CA ALA A 256 0.26 -12.40 -28.89
C ALA A 256 -0.58 -13.39 -28.07
N GLU A 257 -0.79 -13.11 -26.78
CA GLU A 257 -1.54 -13.96 -25.85
C GLU A 257 -2.94 -13.42 -25.54
N GLY A 258 -3.36 -12.32 -26.19
CA GLY A 258 -4.68 -11.72 -26.00
C GLY A 258 -4.97 -11.40 -24.54
N TYR A 259 -6.08 -11.91 -24.02
CA TYR A 259 -6.50 -11.73 -22.63
C TYR A 259 -5.57 -12.39 -21.60
N LYS A 260 -4.76 -13.37 -22.00
CA LYS A 260 -3.75 -14.04 -21.16
C LYS A 260 -2.43 -13.30 -21.08
N THR A 261 -2.31 -12.16 -21.77
CA THR A 261 -1.10 -11.33 -21.73
C THR A 261 -0.83 -10.86 -20.30
N GLU A 262 0.39 -11.14 -19.80
CA GLU A 262 0.84 -10.75 -18.50
C GLU A 262 1.06 -9.23 -18.37
N MET A 263 0.49 -8.63 -17.34
CA MET A 263 0.68 -7.23 -16.96
C MET A 263 1.77 -7.14 -15.89
N GLY A 264 2.79 -6.35 -16.12
CA GLY A 264 3.76 -6.02 -15.08
C GLY A 264 3.16 -5.13 -14.00
N GLN A 265 3.85 -4.99 -12.88
CA GLN A 265 3.41 -4.16 -11.76
C GLN A 265 3.03 -2.74 -12.21
N GLY A 266 1.78 -2.34 -11.93
CA GLY A 266 1.23 -1.07 -12.37
C GLY A 266 0.98 -0.98 -13.88
N GLY A 267 1.00 -2.09 -14.63
CA GLY A 267 0.73 -2.13 -16.07
C GLY A 267 1.77 -1.37 -16.90
N VAL A 268 3.06 -1.58 -16.62
CA VAL A 268 4.17 -0.87 -17.30
C VAL A 268 4.28 -1.18 -18.80
N ASN A 269 3.67 -2.25 -19.26
CA ASN A 269 3.69 -2.71 -20.66
C ASN A 269 2.48 -2.26 -21.50
N VAL A 270 1.62 -1.39 -20.94
CA VAL A 270 0.49 -0.80 -21.67
C VAL A 270 0.50 0.72 -21.57
N SER A 271 -0.04 1.39 -22.58
CA SER A 271 -0.14 2.86 -22.61
C SER A 271 -1.17 3.37 -21.59
N GLY A 272 -1.11 4.69 -21.27
CA GLY A 272 -2.06 5.32 -20.36
C GLY A 272 -3.52 5.14 -20.78
N GLY A 273 -3.83 5.35 -22.06
CA GLY A 273 -5.17 5.15 -22.61
C GLY A 273 -5.61 3.67 -22.62
N GLN A 274 -4.69 2.72 -22.84
CA GLN A 274 -4.98 1.29 -22.70
C GLN A 274 -5.30 0.91 -21.26
N LYS A 275 -4.50 1.38 -20.26
CA LYS A 275 -4.80 1.20 -18.83
C LYS A 275 -6.18 1.70 -18.48
N GLN A 276 -6.49 2.89 -18.94
CA GLN A 276 -7.77 3.55 -18.67
C GLN A 276 -8.94 2.73 -19.15
N ARG A 277 -8.87 2.26 -20.44
CA ARG A 277 -9.90 1.40 -21.01
C ARG A 277 -10.04 0.06 -20.27
N LEU A 278 -8.96 -0.55 -19.82
CA LEU A 278 -9.02 -1.76 -18.98
C LEU A 278 -9.67 -1.48 -17.62
N CYS A 279 -9.38 -0.34 -16.98
CA CYS A 279 -10.04 0.05 -15.72
C CYS A 279 -11.55 0.34 -15.92
N ILE A 280 -11.93 0.93 -17.04
CA ILE A 280 -13.35 1.11 -17.41
C ILE A 280 -14.01 -0.26 -17.62
N ALA A 281 -13.38 -1.18 -18.37
CA ALA A 281 -13.90 -2.53 -18.58
C ALA A 281 -14.11 -3.28 -17.25
N ARG A 282 -13.15 -3.18 -16.31
CA ARG A 282 -13.26 -3.72 -14.95
C ARG A 282 -14.49 -3.17 -14.22
N ALA A 283 -14.70 -1.86 -14.26
CA ALA A 283 -15.84 -1.22 -13.62
C ALA A 283 -17.16 -1.61 -14.26
N LEU A 284 -17.22 -1.78 -15.58
CA LEU A 284 -18.41 -2.22 -16.30
C LEU A 284 -18.74 -3.69 -16.05
N LEU A 285 -17.72 -4.56 -15.92
CA LEU A 285 -17.89 -5.98 -15.60
C LEU A 285 -18.61 -6.21 -14.29
N LYS A 286 -18.42 -5.32 -13.31
CA LYS A 286 -19.11 -5.32 -12.04
C LYS A 286 -20.63 -5.11 -12.15
N LYS A 287 -21.13 -4.61 -13.28
CA LYS A 287 -22.56 -4.27 -13.53
C LYS A 287 -23.15 -3.34 -12.46
N PRO A 288 -22.45 -2.24 -12.10
CA PRO A 288 -22.86 -1.39 -11.01
C PRO A 288 -24.16 -0.64 -11.31
N LYS A 289 -24.90 -0.23 -10.26
CA LYS A 289 -26.06 0.66 -10.35
C LYS A 289 -25.65 2.13 -10.49
N ILE A 290 -24.49 2.49 -9.93
CA ILE A 290 -23.87 3.81 -10.00
C ILE A 290 -22.48 3.64 -10.60
N LEU A 291 -22.19 4.32 -11.70
CA LEU A 291 -20.87 4.33 -12.33
C LEU A 291 -20.24 5.72 -12.17
N ILE A 292 -19.08 5.77 -11.55
CA ILE A 292 -18.30 6.99 -11.33
C ILE A 292 -17.05 6.94 -12.20
N LEU A 293 -16.84 8.00 -12.98
CA LEU A 293 -15.69 8.17 -13.85
C LEU A 293 -14.94 9.45 -13.42
N ASP A 294 -13.91 9.30 -12.58
CA ASP A 294 -13.13 10.44 -12.07
C ASP A 294 -11.94 10.71 -13.00
N ASP A 295 -12.11 11.72 -13.87
CA ASP A 295 -11.12 12.12 -14.91
C ASP A 295 -10.60 10.94 -15.75
N SER A 296 -11.44 9.95 -15.92
CA SER A 296 -11.05 8.64 -16.46
C SER A 296 -11.05 8.57 -17.98
N THR A 297 -11.25 9.68 -18.69
CA THR A 297 -11.18 9.78 -20.15
C THR A 297 -10.08 10.70 -20.65
N SER A 298 -9.34 11.34 -19.77
CA SER A 298 -8.29 12.34 -20.10
C SER A 298 -7.12 11.79 -20.94
N ALA A 299 -6.86 10.49 -20.87
CA ALA A 299 -5.81 9.83 -21.65
C ALA A 299 -6.36 9.05 -22.87
N VAL A 300 -7.67 9.14 -23.15
CA VAL A 300 -8.34 8.48 -24.27
C VAL A 300 -8.66 9.54 -25.33
N ASP A 301 -8.51 9.20 -26.59
CA ASP A 301 -8.89 10.10 -27.70
C ASP A 301 -10.40 10.34 -27.76
N THR A 302 -10.79 11.49 -28.30
CA THR A 302 -12.20 11.96 -28.33
C THR A 302 -13.15 10.99 -29.02
N ALA A 303 -12.68 10.27 -30.04
CA ALA A 303 -13.54 9.31 -30.78
C ALA A 303 -13.80 8.06 -29.93
N THR A 304 -12.78 7.56 -29.24
CA THR A 304 -12.89 6.43 -28.31
C THR A 304 -13.75 6.82 -27.09
N GLU A 305 -13.62 8.03 -26.58
CA GLU A 305 -14.45 8.53 -25.49
C GLU A 305 -15.93 8.57 -25.90
N ALA A 306 -16.24 9.10 -27.08
CA ALA A 306 -17.61 9.13 -27.59
C ALA A 306 -18.19 7.72 -27.75
N ALA A 307 -17.39 6.74 -28.24
CA ALA A 307 -17.81 5.36 -28.37
C ALA A 307 -18.09 4.69 -27.02
N ILE A 308 -17.27 4.95 -26.02
CA ILE A 308 -17.48 4.48 -24.63
C ILE A 308 -18.79 5.08 -24.07
N ARG A 309 -19.00 6.37 -24.23
CA ARG A 309 -20.24 7.05 -23.77
C ARG A 309 -21.49 6.48 -24.43
N THR A 310 -21.45 6.16 -25.72
CA THR A 310 -22.58 5.54 -26.44
C THR A 310 -22.85 4.10 -26.02
N ALA A 311 -21.86 3.39 -25.47
CA ALA A 311 -22.03 2.04 -24.97
C ALA A 311 -22.74 1.98 -23.58
N PHE A 312 -22.69 3.05 -22.76
CA PHE A 312 -23.28 3.06 -21.42
C PHE A 312 -24.81 2.78 -21.37
N PRO A 313 -25.66 3.30 -22.26
CA PRO A 313 -27.08 2.94 -22.28
C PRO A 313 -27.33 1.45 -22.51
N ALA A 314 -26.52 0.80 -23.33
CA ALA A 314 -26.63 -0.65 -23.60
C ALA A 314 -26.25 -1.50 -22.36
N VAL A 315 -25.45 -0.97 -21.45
CA VAL A 315 -25.12 -1.62 -20.18
C VAL A 315 -26.27 -1.50 -19.17
N LYS A 316 -27.06 -0.41 -19.25
CA LYS A 316 -28.21 -0.14 -18.36
C LYS A 316 -29.45 -0.98 -18.67
N SER A 317 -29.62 -1.49 -19.88
CA SER A 317 -30.87 -2.14 -20.34
C SER A 317 -30.98 -3.63 -19.99
N ARG A 318 -30.10 -4.14 -19.13
CA ARG A 318 -30.08 -5.52 -18.64
C ARG A 318 -29.75 -5.55 -17.14
#